data_d3e4ab96428482e5055407d6a5687002
#
_entry.id   d3e4ab96428482e5055407d6a5687002
#
_cell.length_a   1.000
_cell.length_b   1.000
_cell.length_c   1.000
_cell.angle_alpha   90.00
_cell.angle_beta   90.00
_cell.angle_gamma   90.00
#
_symmetry.space_group_name_H-M   'P 1'
#
loop_
_entity.id
_entity.type
_entity.pdbx_description
1 polymer ?
#
loop_
_entity_poly.entity_id
_entity_poly.type
_entity_poly.pdbx_seq_one_letter_code
_entity_poly.pdbx_strand_id
1 'polypeptide(L)'
;MANFRTKARAIDLLGRNQIADLPTAITELWKNGYDAYGDYLDAGLYRAGYKDVKHDLFTLSDDGFGMNQDDILNKWIVIGTDNKKREDNVVPEKDRFGKKIRVPLGEKGIGRLSVTYLGNHMLMISKKENEPYQLLFMNWKAFENFDLYLDEVEIPTIGFVDIDNINSEYRYLQEIYMNNFKSESWNNFIELKEDILCDLAKYKELPVAVIEKIKGH
;
A
#
# COMPACT_ATOMS: atom_id res chain seq x y z
N MET A 1 20.78 -28.69 -3.12
CA MET A 1 19.42 -28.53 -3.69
C MET A 1 19.27 -27.07 -4.12
N ALA A 2 18.61 -26.79 -5.26
CA ALA A 2 18.39 -25.42 -5.76
C ALA A 2 16.89 -25.08 -5.64
N ASN A 3 16.58 -23.84 -5.26
CA ASN A 3 15.21 -23.32 -5.17
C ASN A 3 15.03 -22.17 -6.14
N PHE A 4 13.79 -21.95 -6.62
CA PHE A 4 13.48 -20.74 -7.36
C PHE A 4 13.60 -19.52 -6.44
N ARG A 5 14.20 -18.44 -6.96
CA ARG A 5 14.29 -17.14 -6.29
C ARG A 5 13.68 -16.06 -7.19
N THR A 6 13.01 -15.10 -6.60
CA THR A 6 12.31 -14.03 -7.32
C THR A 6 13.07 -12.72 -7.18
N LYS A 7 13.45 -12.12 -8.29
CA LYS A 7 14.06 -10.78 -8.30
C LYS A 7 13.00 -9.71 -7.95
N ALA A 8 13.43 -8.63 -7.27
CA ALA A 8 12.57 -7.52 -6.87
C ALA A 8 11.74 -6.97 -8.04
N ARG A 9 12.34 -6.89 -9.24
CA ARG A 9 11.68 -6.44 -10.47
C ARG A 9 10.42 -7.23 -10.85
N ALA A 10 10.21 -8.43 -10.33
CA ALA A 10 8.99 -9.19 -10.61
C ALA A 10 7.71 -8.44 -10.19
N ILE A 11 7.79 -7.58 -9.16
CA ILE A 11 6.70 -6.71 -8.73
C ILE A 11 6.23 -5.78 -9.87
N ASP A 12 7.18 -5.17 -10.57
CA ASP A 12 6.89 -4.26 -11.68
C ASP A 12 6.22 -5.00 -12.86
N LEU A 13 6.70 -6.22 -13.14
CA LEU A 13 6.12 -7.08 -14.19
C LEU A 13 4.69 -7.54 -13.86
N LEU A 14 4.39 -7.80 -12.58
CA LEU A 14 3.08 -8.24 -12.12
C LEU A 14 2.11 -7.08 -11.87
N GLY A 15 2.62 -5.89 -11.57
CA GLY A 15 1.84 -4.68 -11.29
C GLY A 15 1.70 -3.80 -12.52
N ARG A 16 2.62 -2.86 -12.69
CA ARG A 16 2.56 -1.78 -13.69
C ARG A 16 2.34 -2.30 -15.12
N ASN A 17 3.01 -3.38 -15.51
CA ASN A 17 2.91 -3.92 -16.87
C ASN A 17 1.60 -4.69 -17.15
N GLN A 18 0.80 -4.97 -16.12
CA GLN A 18 -0.51 -5.62 -16.28
C GLN A 18 -1.69 -4.63 -16.33
N ILE A 19 -1.42 -3.36 -16.06
CA ILE A 19 -2.44 -2.31 -15.97
C ILE A 19 -2.41 -1.49 -17.26
N ALA A 20 -3.56 -1.42 -17.93
CA ALA A 20 -3.68 -0.74 -19.21
C ALA A 20 -3.65 0.80 -19.09
N ASP A 21 -4.29 1.34 -18.05
CA ASP A 21 -4.47 2.78 -17.86
C ASP A 21 -4.82 3.13 -16.41
N LEU A 22 -4.85 4.43 -16.12
CA LEU A 22 -5.17 4.96 -14.80
C LEU A 22 -6.58 4.57 -14.30
N PRO A 23 -7.66 4.64 -15.10
CA PRO A 23 -8.98 4.18 -14.68
C PRO A 23 -8.99 2.72 -14.27
N THR A 24 -8.28 1.86 -14.99
CA THR A 24 -8.13 0.43 -14.66
C THR A 24 -7.43 0.25 -13.32
N ALA A 25 -6.34 1.00 -13.05
CA ALA A 25 -5.64 0.96 -11.78
C ALA A 25 -6.57 1.31 -10.61
N ILE A 26 -7.32 2.39 -10.72
CA ILE A 26 -8.29 2.83 -9.71
C ILE A 26 -9.38 1.78 -9.51
N THR A 27 -9.92 1.23 -10.60
CA THR A 27 -10.97 0.21 -10.55
C THR A 27 -10.51 -1.06 -9.83
N GLU A 28 -9.28 -1.52 -10.09
CA GLU A 28 -8.71 -2.69 -9.41
C GLU A 28 -8.56 -2.46 -7.89
N LEU A 29 -8.18 -1.25 -7.48
CA LEU A 29 -8.11 -0.91 -6.06
C LEU A 29 -9.50 -0.79 -5.42
N TRP A 30 -10.46 -0.22 -6.13
CA TRP A 30 -11.85 -0.14 -5.64
C TRP A 30 -12.51 -1.51 -5.48
N LYS A 31 -12.17 -2.50 -6.33
CA LYS A 31 -12.61 -3.89 -6.12
C LYS A 31 -12.18 -4.43 -4.75
N ASN A 32 -11.02 -4.02 -4.25
CA ASN A 32 -10.59 -4.42 -2.91
C ASN A 32 -11.49 -3.82 -1.82
N GLY A 33 -11.86 -2.53 -1.92
CA GLY A 33 -12.82 -1.91 -0.98
C GLY A 33 -14.21 -2.56 -1.05
N TYR A 34 -14.69 -2.89 -2.26
CA TYR A 34 -15.93 -3.65 -2.41
C TYR A 34 -15.84 -5.04 -1.75
N ASP A 35 -14.75 -5.77 -1.96
CA ASP A 35 -14.51 -7.08 -1.35
C ASP A 35 -14.37 -6.98 0.18
N ALA A 36 -13.93 -5.81 0.69
CA ALA A 36 -13.89 -5.47 2.10
C ALA A 36 -15.25 -4.98 2.65
N TYR A 37 -16.34 -5.11 1.90
CA TYR A 37 -17.70 -4.70 2.28
C TYR A 37 -17.87 -3.19 2.48
N GLY A 38 -16.99 -2.35 1.93
CA GLY A 38 -17.17 -0.92 1.87
C GLY A 38 -18.42 -0.51 1.08
N ASP A 39 -19.07 0.57 1.50
CA ASP A 39 -20.17 1.22 0.78
C ASP A 39 -19.70 2.49 0.08
N TYR A 40 -18.64 3.12 0.61
CA TYR A 40 -18.04 4.33 0.05
C TYR A 40 -16.64 4.04 -0.43
N LEU A 41 -16.39 4.44 -1.67
CA LEU A 41 -15.09 4.39 -2.32
C LEU A 41 -14.79 5.81 -2.78
N ASP A 42 -13.77 6.43 -2.21
CA ASP A 42 -13.45 7.82 -2.49
C ASP A 42 -12.05 7.97 -3.07
N ALA A 43 -11.92 8.79 -4.11
CA ALA A 43 -10.67 9.16 -4.74
C ALA A 43 -10.46 10.66 -4.66
N GLY A 44 -9.32 11.09 -4.10
CA GLY A 44 -8.97 12.49 -3.94
C GLY A 44 -7.68 12.84 -4.66
N LEU A 45 -7.69 13.94 -5.42
CA LEU A 45 -6.49 14.55 -5.98
C LEU A 45 -6.23 15.88 -5.29
N TYR A 46 -5.19 15.95 -4.49
CA TYR A 46 -4.75 17.14 -3.80
C TYR A 46 -3.58 17.74 -4.58
N ARG A 47 -3.80 18.93 -5.17
CA ARG A 47 -2.77 19.63 -5.96
C ARG A 47 -1.89 20.48 -5.06
N ALA A 48 -0.61 20.56 -5.42
CA ALA A 48 0.33 21.49 -4.78
C ALA A 48 -0.21 22.93 -4.81
N GLY A 49 -0.15 23.60 -3.66
CA GLY A 49 -0.72 24.94 -3.46
C GLY A 49 -2.16 24.95 -2.95
N TYR A 50 -2.83 23.82 -2.83
CA TYR A 50 -4.15 23.75 -2.19
C TYR A 50 -3.98 23.59 -0.68
N LYS A 51 -4.47 24.58 0.11
CA LYS A 51 -4.25 24.64 1.56
C LYS A 51 -2.76 24.45 1.91
N ASP A 52 -2.44 23.45 2.75
CA ASP A 52 -1.10 23.10 3.20
C ASP A 52 -0.41 22.04 2.32
N VAL A 53 -1.02 21.65 1.20
CA VAL A 53 -0.48 20.64 0.28
C VAL A 53 0.73 21.20 -0.48
N LYS A 54 1.92 20.69 -0.19
CA LYS A 54 3.17 21.13 -0.81
C LYS A 54 3.47 20.43 -2.15
N HIS A 55 2.99 19.20 -2.30
CA HIS A 55 3.23 18.34 -3.47
C HIS A 55 1.95 17.62 -3.85
N ASP A 56 1.77 17.34 -5.13
CA ASP A 56 0.62 16.59 -5.60
C ASP A 56 0.50 15.26 -4.86
N LEU A 57 -0.71 14.95 -4.39
CA LEU A 57 -1.03 13.75 -3.64
C LEU A 57 -2.33 13.16 -4.16
N PHE A 58 -2.32 11.87 -4.45
CA PHE A 58 -3.51 11.11 -4.75
C PHE A 58 -3.88 10.22 -3.57
N THR A 59 -5.14 10.25 -3.17
CA THR A 59 -5.69 9.38 -2.12
C THR A 59 -6.76 8.49 -2.67
N LEU A 60 -6.80 7.25 -2.21
CA LEU A 60 -7.89 6.31 -2.43
C LEU A 60 -8.27 5.72 -1.08
N SER A 61 -9.55 5.78 -0.74
CA SER A 61 -10.05 5.26 0.53
C SER A 61 -11.36 4.52 0.38
N ASP A 62 -11.60 3.60 1.29
CA ASP A 62 -12.84 2.87 1.46
C ASP A 62 -13.21 2.82 2.95
N ASP A 63 -14.48 2.54 3.23
CA ASP A 63 -15.06 2.31 4.56
C ASP A 63 -15.28 0.82 4.85
N GLY A 64 -14.49 -0.05 4.24
CA GLY A 64 -14.54 -1.49 4.46
C GLY A 64 -14.08 -1.90 5.87
N PHE A 65 -14.08 -3.21 6.15
CA PHE A 65 -13.74 -3.73 7.48
C PHE A 65 -12.27 -3.55 7.89
N GLY A 66 -11.42 -3.01 7.02
CA GLY A 66 -10.00 -2.74 7.28
C GLY A 66 -9.14 -3.99 7.48
N MET A 67 -7.87 -3.75 7.78
CA MET A 67 -6.86 -4.78 8.01
C MET A 67 -6.14 -4.56 9.32
N ASN A 68 -5.88 -5.62 10.06
CA ASN A 68 -4.94 -5.62 11.17
C ASN A 68 -3.53 -6.01 10.69
N GLN A 69 -2.58 -6.09 11.61
CA GLN A 69 -1.19 -6.42 11.28
C GLN A 69 -1.06 -7.81 10.63
N ASP A 70 -1.79 -8.80 11.12
CA ASP A 70 -1.76 -10.15 10.55
C ASP A 70 -2.31 -10.18 9.11
N ASP A 71 -3.39 -9.44 8.86
CA ASP A 71 -3.95 -9.30 7.51
C ASP A 71 -2.94 -8.64 6.54
N ILE A 72 -2.19 -7.64 7.01
CA ILE A 72 -1.15 -6.99 6.20
C ILE A 72 -0.01 -7.96 5.91
N LEU A 73 0.56 -8.60 6.94
CA LEU A 73 1.74 -9.44 6.81
C LEU A 73 1.49 -10.76 6.07
N ASN A 74 0.30 -11.36 6.25
CA ASN A 74 0.02 -12.68 5.72
C ASN A 74 -0.91 -12.69 4.50
N LYS A 75 -1.55 -11.53 4.18
CA LYS A 75 -2.46 -11.43 3.03
C LYS A 75 -2.10 -10.31 2.09
N TRP A 76 -1.83 -9.09 2.60
CA TRP A 76 -1.64 -7.93 1.72
C TRP A 76 -0.27 -7.92 1.04
N ILE A 77 0.83 -8.18 1.75
CA ILE A 77 2.18 -8.21 1.15
C ILE A 77 2.50 -9.54 0.45
N VAL A 78 1.71 -10.60 0.67
CA VAL A 78 1.92 -11.91 0.03
C VAL A 78 1.29 -11.92 -1.36
N ILE A 79 2.10 -12.13 -2.39
CA ILE A 79 1.69 -12.11 -3.80
C ILE A 79 1.29 -13.51 -4.27
N GLY A 80 0.27 -13.58 -5.14
CA GLY A 80 -0.16 -14.84 -5.73
C GLY A 80 -0.96 -15.73 -4.79
N THR A 81 -1.60 -15.14 -3.77
CA THR A 81 -2.49 -15.89 -2.88
C THR A 81 -3.78 -16.29 -3.59
N ASP A 82 -4.27 -17.49 -3.30
CA ASP A 82 -5.57 -18.01 -3.73
C ASP A 82 -6.71 -17.69 -2.73
N ASN A 83 -6.44 -16.77 -1.79
CA ASN A 83 -7.34 -16.46 -0.67
C ASN A 83 -8.78 -16.10 -1.08
N LYS A 84 -8.97 -15.56 -2.30
CA LYS A 84 -10.30 -15.20 -2.81
C LYS A 84 -11.02 -16.34 -3.54
N LYS A 85 -10.35 -17.46 -3.83
CA LYS A 85 -10.91 -18.61 -4.57
C LYS A 85 -11.38 -19.76 -3.68
N ARG A 86 -11.00 -19.77 -2.39
CA ARG A 86 -11.40 -20.84 -1.48
C ARG A 86 -12.83 -20.57 -0.98
N GLU A 87 -13.71 -21.55 -1.13
CA GLU A 87 -15.08 -21.51 -0.58
C GLU A 87 -15.10 -21.24 0.93
N ASP A 88 -14.00 -21.62 1.64
CA ASP A 88 -13.84 -21.41 3.07
C ASP A 88 -13.46 -19.97 3.49
N ASN A 89 -13.13 -19.10 2.54
CA ASN A 89 -12.72 -17.70 2.80
C ASN A 89 -13.91 -16.73 2.73
N VAL A 90 -15.04 -17.13 3.27
CA VAL A 90 -16.19 -16.24 3.43
C VAL A 90 -15.84 -15.25 4.54
N VAL A 91 -15.95 -13.94 4.24
CA VAL A 91 -15.79 -12.89 5.25
C VAL A 91 -16.75 -13.17 6.42
N PRO A 92 -16.26 -13.22 7.67
CA PRO A 92 -17.09 -13.47 8.84
C PRO A 92 -18.29 -12.53 8.92
N GLU A 93 -19.41 -12.99 9.44
CA GLU A 93 -20.64 -12.19 9.53
C GLU A 93 -20.45 -10.86 10.26
N LYS A 94 -19.65 -10.87 11.33
CA LYS A 94 -19.28 -9.69 12.10
C LYS A 94 -18.56 -8.60 11.25
N ASP A 95 -17.80 -9.02 10.25
CA ASP A 95 -17.01 -8.11 9.39
C ASP A 95 -17.81 -7.70 8.12
N ARG A 96 -19.04 -8.21 7.96
CA ARG A 96 -19.93 -7.88 6.82
C ARG A 96 -20.89 -6.73 7.09
N PHE A 97 -20.88 -6.15 8.28
CA PHE A 97 -21.78 -5.05 8.68
C PHE A 97 -23.28 -5.37 8.42
N GLY A 98 -23.70 -6.60 8.69
CA GLY A 98 -25.06 -7.06 8.42
C GLY A 98 -25.42 -7.27 6.94
N LYS A 99 -24.45 -7.14 6.04
CA LYS A 99 -24.67 -7.30 4.58
C LYS A 99 -24.67 -8.77 4.18
N LYS A 100 -25.37 -9.06 3.06
CA LYS A 100 -25.31 -10.38 2.42
C LYS A 100 -23.91 -10.69 1.91
N ILE A 101 -23.59 -11.98 1.77
CA ILE A 101 -22.33 -12.42 1.15
C ILE A 101 -22.21 -11.80 -0.24
N ARG A 102 -21.07 -11.12 -0.47
CA ARG A 102 -20.69 -10.56 -1.78
C ARG A 102 -19.86 -11.58 -2.55
N VAL A 103 -20.05 -11.63 -3.86
CA VAL A 103 -19.14 -12.37 -4.75
C VAL A 103 -17.87 -11.55 -4.91
N PRO A 104 -16.69 -12.10 -4.56
CA PRO A 104 -15.44 -11.37 -4.72
C PRO A 104 -15.19 -10.95 -6.18
N LEU A 105 -14.78 -9.71 -6.38
CA LEU A 105 -14.45 -9.16 -7.71
C LEU A 105 -12.97 -9.35 -8.06
N GLY A 106 -12.09 -9.48 -7.06
CA GLY A 106 -10.67 -9.70 -7.27
C GLY A 106 -10.34 -11.20 -7.38
N GLU A 107 -9.83 -11.65 -8.52
CA GLU A 107 -9.57 -13.08 -8.76
C GLU A 107 -8.12 -13.50 -8.56
N LYS A 108 -7.15 -12.65 -8.93
CA LYS A 108 -5.74 -13.05 -9.09
C LYS A 108 -4.82 -12.73 -7.90
N GLY A 109 -5.30 -12.01 -6.87
CA GLY A 109 -4.48 -11.59 -5.73
C GLY A 109 -3.33 -10.59 -6.06
N ILE A 110 -3.33 -10.03 -7.28
CA ILE A 110 -2.33 -9.06 -7.74
C ILE A 110 -2.90 -7.66 -8.02
N GLY A 111 -4.22 -7.48 -7.98
CA GLY A 111 -4.88 -6.19 -8.24
C GLY A 111 -4.39 -5.05 -7.34
N ARG A 112 -3.90 -5.37 -6.11
CA ARG A 112 -3.28 -4.40 -5.20
C ARG A 112 -2.00 -3.77 -5.76
N LEU A 113 -1.29 -4.46 -6.67
CA LEU A 113 -0.09 -3.93 -7.31
C LEU A 113 -0.39 -2.83 -8.32
N SER A 114 -1.67 -2.62 -8.69
CA SER A 114 -2.08 -1.51 -9.55
C SER A 114 -1.78 -0.14 -8.93
N VAL A 115 -1.57 -0.07 -7.61
CA VAL A 115 -1.10 1.14 -6.93
C VAL A 115 0.23 1.65 -7.50
N THR A 116 1.09 0.77 -8.03
CA THR A 116 2.36 1.14 -8.68
C THR A 116 2.15 2.05 -9.90
N TYR A 117 0.97 2.01 -10.51
CA TYR A 117 0.61 2.85 -11.63
C TYR A 117 0.22 4.28 -11.18
N LEU A 118 -0.24 4.44 -9.94
CA LEU A 118 -0.71 5.72 -9.39
C LEU A 118 0.44 6.59 -8.86
N GLY A 119 1.51 5.97 -8.39
CA GLY A 119 2.66 6.70 -7.85
C GLY A 119 3.70 5.77 -7.24
N ASN A 120 4.92 6.29 -7.10
CA ASN A 120 6.03 5.51 -6.55
C ASN A 120 6.07 5.54 -5.02
N HIS A 121 5.73 6.66 -4.42
CA HIS A 121 5.77 6.87 -2.98
C HIS A 121 4.40 6.57 -2.39
N MET A 122 4.30 5.52 -1.58
CA MET A 122 3.03 5.01 -1.07
C MET A 122 3.03 4.91 0.45
N LEU A 123 1.98 5.47 1.06
CA LEU A 123 1.59 5.20 2.44
C LEU A 123 0.22 4.54 2.44
N MET A 124 0.12 3.38 3.07
CA MET A 124 -1.16 2.71 3.33
C MET A 124 -1.51 2.87 4.81
N ILE A 125 -2.75 3.24 5.05
CA ILE A 125 -3.32 3.35 6.39
C ILE A 125 -4.55 2.46 6.42
N SER A 126 -4.65 1.60 7.41
CA SER A 126 -5.80 0.73 7.60
C SER A 126 -6.24 0.72 9.05
N LYS A 127 -7.54 0.59 9.27
CA LYS A 127 -8.14 0.53 10.61
C LYS A 127 -9.20 -0.55 10.63
N LYS A 128 -8.99 -1.57 11.45
CA LYS A 128 -10.00 -2.59 11.74
C LYS A 128 -10.70 -2.23 13.05
N GLU A 129 -11.99 -2.53 13.16
CA GLU A 129 -12.76 -2.25 14.35
C GLU A 129 -12.11 -2.84 15.61
N ASN A 130 -11.97 -2.04 16.67
CA ASN A 130 -11.33 -2.40 17.92
C ASN A 130 -9.84 -2.79 17.86
N GLU A 131 -9.17 -2.57 16.73
CA GLU A 131 -7.75 -2.82 16.53
C GLU A 131 -6.98 -1.49 16.42
N PRO A 132 -5.65 -1.44 16.61
CA PRO A 132 -4.83 -0.28 16.29
C PRO A 132 -4.91 0.11 14.81
N TYR A 133 -4.66 1.38 14.49
CA TYR A 133 -4.33 1.76 13.11
C TYR A 133 -3.09 1.02 12.67
N GLN A 134 -3.05 0.66 11.40
CA GLN A 134 -1.88 0.06 10.78
C GLN A 134 -1.34 0.99 9.71
N LEU A 135 -0.04 1.24 9.74
CA LEU A 135 0.69 1.92 8.68
C LEU A 135 1.62 0.95 7.98
N LEU A 136 1.69 1.08 6.66
CA LEU A 136 2.69 0.43 5.82
C LEU A 136 3.24 1.48 4.86
N PHE A 137 4.56 1.51 4.71
CA PHE A 137 5.22 2.46 3.83
C PHE A 137 6.16 1.77 2.85
N MET A 138 6.16 2.25 1.59
CA MET A 138 7.15 1.84 0.60
C MET A 138 7.30 2.87 -0.53
N ASN A 139 8.44 2.82 -1.21
CA ASN A 139 8.63 3.47 -2.50
C ASN A 139 8.84 2.39 -3.56
N TRP A 140 7.95 2.32 -4.53
CA TRP A 140 7.93 1.27 -5.56
C TRP A 140 9.17 1.28 -6.45
N LYS A 141 9.89 2.39 -6.59
CA LYS A 141 11.15 2.45 -7.31
C LYS A 141 12.23 1.51 -6.74
N ALA A 142 12.16 1.15 -5.45
CA ALA A 142 13.11 0.21 -4.87
C ALA A 142 13.10 -1.15 -5.57
N PHE A 143 11.96 -1.55 -6.13
CA PHE A 143 11.83 -2.79 -6.88
C PHE A 143 12.39 -2.71 -8.30
N GLU A 144 12.78 -1.54 -8.78
CA GLU A 144 13.48 -1.36 -10.07
C GLU A 144 14.97 -1.74 -9.98
N ASN A 145 15.52 -1.91 -8.76
CA ASN A 145 16.85 -2.46 -8.57
C ASN A 145 16.84 -3.97 -8.84
N PHE A 146 17.32 -4.36 -10.02
CA PHE A 146 17.33 -5.77 -10.46
C PHE A 146 18.46 -6.60 -9.86
N ASP A 147 19.38 -6.03 -9.09
CA ASP A 147 20.37 -6.78 -8.31
C ASP A 147 19.74 -7.36 -7.04
N LEU A 148 18.69 -6.73 -6.50
CA LEU A 148 17.97 -7.22 -5.32
C LEU A 148 17.03 -8.40 -5.63
N TYR A 149 16.90 -9.28 -4.65
CA TYR A 149 15.80 -10.23 -4.59
C TYR A 149 14.59 -9.60 -3.87
N LEU A 150 13.41 -10.14 -4.12
CA LEU A 150 12.17 -9.60 -3.59
C LEU A 150 12.13 -9.59 -2.06
N ASP A 151 12.68 -10.62 -1.44
CA ASP A 151 12.79 -10.80 0.00
C ASP A 151 13.89 -9.96 0.67
N GLU A 152 14.70 -9.25 -0.11
CA GLU A 152 15.71 -8.30 0.37
C GLU A 152 15.17 -6.86 0.51
N VAL A 153 13.95 -6.59 0.01
CA VAL A 153 13.32 -5.28 0.15
C VAL A 153 12.41 -5.28 1.36
N GLU A 154 12.87 -4.65 2.44
CA GLU A 154 12.09 -4.53 3.68
C GLU A 154 10.97 -3.50 3.51
N ILE A 155 9.75 -3.90 3.89
CA ILE A 155 8.56 -3.05 3.88
C ILE A 155 8.16 -2.78 5.34
N PRO A 156 8.49 -1.61 5.90
CA PRO A 156 8.17 -1.31 7.28
C PRO A 156 6.66 -1.16 7.48
N THR A 157 6.19 -1.75 8.58
CA THR A 157 4.82 -1.66 9.05
C THR A 157 4.79 -1.36 10.55
N ILE A 158 3.81 -0.60 11.01
CA ILE A 158 3.63 -0.28 12.43
C ILE A 158 2.16 -0.18 12.80
N GLY A 159 1.83 -0.64 14.02
CA GLY A 159 0.54 -0.38 14.65
C GLY A 159 0.63 0.82 15.60
N PHE A 160 -0.38 1.71 15.59
CA PHE A 160 -0.47 2.86 16.49
C PHE A 160 -1.93 3.16 16.87
N VAL A 161 -2.15 3.83 17.98
CA VAL A 161 -3.50 4.01 18.53
C VAL A 161 -4.05 5.41 18.26
N ASP A 162 -3.23 6.44 18.45
CA ASP A 162 -3.66 7.83 18.37
C ASP A 162 -3.35 8.42 16.97
N ILE A 163 -4.40 8.71 16.21
CA ILE A 163 -4.29 9.27 14.85
C ILE A 163 -3.54 10.61 14.81
N ASP A 164 -3.49 11.35 15.91
CA ASP A 164 -2.75 12.60 15.98
C ASP A 164 -1.23 12.40 15.85
N ASN A 165 -0.76 11.19 16.12
CA ASN A 165 0.65 10.80 15.98
C ASN A 165 1.02 10.34 14.55
N ILE A 166 0.09 10.34 13.60
CA ILE A 166 0.30 9.77 12.26
C ILE A 166 1.57 10.30 11.56
N ASN A 167 1.88 11.57 11.67
CA ASN A 167 3.06 12.15 11.04
C ASN A 167 4.37 11.73 11.72
N SER A 168 4.38 11.49 13.04
CA SER A 168 5.54 10.95 13.74
C SER A 168 5.78 9.48 13.38
N GLU A 169 4.72 8.69 13.32
CA GLU A 169 4.76 7.28 12.92
C GLU A 169 5.19 7.13 11.46
N TYR A 170 4.69 8.00 10.57
CA TYR A 170 5.08 8.00 9.17
C TYR A 170 6.57 8.33 8.99
N ARG A 171 7.10 9.33 9.69
CA ARG A 171 8.54 9.65 9.66
C ARG A 171 9.38 8.49 10.19
N TYR A 172 8.94 7.83 11.25
CA TYR A 172 9.61 6.65 11.79
C TYR A 172 9.67 5.50 10.77
N LEU A 173 8.58 5.25 10.03
CA LEU A 173 8.58 4.25 8.96
C LEU A 173 9.56 4.62 7.83
N GLN A 174 9.66 5.89 7.46
CA GLN A 174 10.62 6.34 6.45
C GLN A 174 12.07 6.11 6.92
N GLU A 175 12.37 6.37 8.21
CA GLU A 175 13.69 6.11 8.78
C GLU A 175 14.04 4.62 8.74
N ILE A 176 13.09 3.73 9.07
CA ILE A 176 13.29 2.27 8.94
C ILE A 176 13.52 1.90 7.47
N TYR A 177 12.70 2.43 6.56
CA TYR A 177 12.81 2.13 5.14
C TYR A 177 14.17 2.50 4.54
N MET A 178 14.83 3.52 5.07
CA MET A 178 16.18 3.91 4.65
C MET A 178 17.23 2.82 4.88
N ASN A 179 16.99 1.81 5.73
CA ASN A 179 17.89 0.69 5.91
C ASN A 179 18.07 -0.13 4.62
N ASN A 180 17.07 -0.17 3.76
CA ASN A 180 17.14 -0.83 2.46
C ASN A 180 18.31 -0.36 1.59
N PHE A 181 18.77 0.90 1.78
CA PHE A 181 19.77 1.54 0.93
C PHE A 181 21.21 1.40 1.45
N LYS A 182 21.42 0.60 2.49
CA LYS A 182 22.75 0.38 3.11
C LYS A 182 23.54 -0.74 2.44
N SER A 183 22.89 -1.61 1.67
CA SER A 183 23.55 -2.75 1.03
C SER A 183 24.39 -2.33 -0.17
N GLU A 184 25.42 -3.11 -0.50
CA GLU A 184 26.28 -2.91 -1.67
C GLU A 184 25.52 -3.07 -3.00
N SER A 185 24.38 -3.74 -3.00
CA SER A 185 23.51 -3.92 -4.17
C SER A 185 23.02 -2.57 -4.77
N TRP A 186 23.18 -1.47 -4.02
CA TRP A 186 22.85 -0.13 -4.51
C TRP A 186 24.00 0.60 -5.19
N ASN A 187 25.21 0.04 -5.17
CA ASN A 187 26.40 0.70 -5.75
C ASN A 187 26.27 0.91 -7.27
N ASN A 188 25.55 0.02 -7.97
CA ASN A 188 25.28 0.15 -9.40
C ASN A 188 23.99 0.93 -9.72
N PHE A 189 23.25 1.38 -8.70
CA PHE A 189 21.94 2.04 -8.81
C PHE A 189 21.90 3.37 -8.06
N ILE A 190 22.99 4.16 -8.16
CA ILE A 190 23.17 5.41 -7.42
C ILE A 190 22.05 6.41 -7.78
N GLU A 191 21.78 6.62 -9.06
CA GLU A 191 20.74 7.55 -9.53
C GLU A 191 19.34 7.13 -9.02
N LEU A 192 19.02 5.83 -9.11
CA LEU A 192 17.76 5.30 -8.62
C LEU A 192 17.62 5.49 -7.10
N LYS A 193 18.69 5.25 -6.36
CA LYS A 193 18.76 5.48 -4.91
C LYS A 193 18.54 6.95 -4.57
N GLU A 194 19.23 7.86 -5.27
CA GLU A 194 19.09 9.31 -5.08
C GLU A 194 17.67 9.78 -5.36
N ASP A 195 17.04 9.28 -6.42
CA ASP A 195 15.65 9.56 -6.74
C ASP A 195 14.70 9.15 -5.60
N ILE A 196 14.88 7.96 -5.02
CA ILE A 196 14.08 7.48 -3.90
C ILE A 196 14.30 8.36 -2.66
N LEU A 197 15.55 8.67 -2.36
CA LEU A 197 15.90 9.56 -1.22
C LEU A 197 15.32 10.96 -1.40
N CYS A 198 15.26 11.47 -2.63
CA CYS A 198 14.60 12.74 -2.96
C CYS A 198 13.09 12.65 -2.67
N ASP A 199 12.41 11.58 -3.08
CA ASP A 199 11.00 11.36 -2.78
C ASP A 199 10.75 11.29 -1.26
N LEU A 200 11.59 10.57 -0.50
CA LEU A 200 11.51 10.51 0.97
C LEU A 200 11.68 11.90 1.60
N ALA A 201 12.62 12.70 1.10
CA ALA A 201 12.84 14.06 1.58
C ALA A 201 11.67 15.01 1.26
N LYS A 202 10.98 14.76 0.16
CA LYS A 202 9.87 15.58 -0.35
C LYS A 202 8.56 15.33 0.41
N TYR A 203 8.25 14.06 0.70
CA TYR A 203 6.99 13.64 1.33
C TYR A 203 7.20 13.22 2.80
N LYS A 204 7.62 14.17 3.63
CA LYS A 204 7.92 13.91 5.06
C LYS A 204 6.70 13.90 5.97
N GLU A 205 5.63 14.54 5.54
CA GLU A 205 4.42 14.75 6.36
C GLU A 205 3.19 14.69 5.47
N LEU A 206 2.10 14.19 6.05
CA LEU A 206 0.79 14.28 5.44
C LEU A 206 0.22 15.68 5.63
N PRO A 207 -0.42 16.25 4.60
CA PRO A 207 -1.16 17.50 4.73
C PRO A 207 -2.29 17.39 5.75
N VAL A 208 -2.57 18.47 6.46
CA VAL A 208 -3.67 18.54 7.45
C VAL A 208 -5.01 18.14 6.82
N ALA A 209 -5.27 18.59 5.58
CA ALA A 209 -6.50 18.22 4.87
C ALA A 209 -6.67 16.71 4.66
N VAL A 210 -5.57 15.95 4.54
CA VAL A 210 -5.60 14.49 4.42
C VAL A 210 -5.82 13.84 5.79
N ILE A 211 -5.16 14.36 6.83
CA ILE A 211 -5.34 13.87 8.21
C ILE A 211 -6.78 14.07 8.68
N GLU A 212 -7.36 15.25 8.42
CA GLU A 212 -8.77 15.51 8.74
C GLU A 212 -9.72 14.54 8.05
N LYS A 213 -9.43 14.19 6.79
CA LYS A 213 -10.21 13.18 6.07
C LYS A 213 -10.10 11.80 6.72
N ILE A 214 -8.90 11.38 7.12
CA ILE A 214 -8.69 10.09 7.80
C ILE A 214 -9.45 10.04 9.14
N LYS A 215 -9.50 11.15 9.88
CA LYS A 215 -10.24 11.27 11.14
C LYS A 215 -11.76 11.19 10.96
N GLY A 216 -12.26 11.55 9.79
CA GLY A 216 -13.68 11.54 9.47
C GLY A 216 -14.22 10.19 8.99
N HIS A 217 -13.34 9.23 8.78
CA HIS A 217 -13.63 7.84 8.43
C HIS A 217 -13.48 6.94 9.65
#